data_94102d6ce1f0dd61f64de181eb1a641f
#
_entry.id   94102d6ce1f0dd61f64de181eb1a641f
#
_cell.length_a   1.000
_cell.length_b   1.000
_cell.length_c   1.000
_cell.angle_alpha   90.00
_cell.angle_beta   90.00
_cell.angle_gamma   90.00
#
_symmetry.space_group_name_H-M   'P 1'
#
loop_
_entity.id
_entity.type
_entity.pdbx_description
1 polymer ?
#
loop_
_entity_poly.entity_id
_entity_poly.type
_entity_poly.pdbx_seq_one_letter_code
_entity_poly.pdbx_strand_id
1 'polypeptide(L)'
;MTNEDRSGGNQYLTFNLDGEMFALPVGQVREILEFTHMTRIPQTPDYMRGVINLRDKVVPVIDMRTKFGLPSVAETVDTCIIIVHVQIENETTMIGALVDSVQEVLELSPEQIEAPPRMGARLKTEFLHGMAKVEEHFAMILDIDKVFSSDELA
;
A
#
# COMPACT_ATOMS: atom_id res chain seq x y z
N MET A 1 14.17 18.36 16.90
CA MET A 1 13.94 17.90 16.40
C MET A 1 14.28 17.52 15.54
N THR A 2 14.37 17.16 15.34
CA THR A 2 14.71 16.81 14.53
C THR A 2 14.13 16.66 13.51
N ASN A 3 14.30 16.74 12.73
CA ASN A 3 13.72 16.82 11.66
C ASN A 3 13.70 15.71 10.88
N GLU A 4 14.56 15.03 10.99
CA GLU A 4 14.58 14.04 10.23
C GLU A 4 13.46 13.27 10.35
N ASP A 5 13.09 13.15 11.39
CA ASP A 5 11.98 12.49 11.48
C ASP A 5 10.94 13.16 10.94
N ARG A 6 11.10 14.40 10.69
CA ARG A 6 10.12 15.04 10.08
C ARG A 6 10.08 14.70 8.69
N SER A 7 11.10 14.27 8.04
CA SER A 7 11.02 14.03 6.67
C SER A 7 10.24 12.78 6.47
N GLY A 8 9.12 12.84 5.91
CA GLY A 8 8.25 11.73 5.71
C GLY A 8 7.46 11.33 6.91
N GLY A 9 7.75 11.90 8.07
CA GLY A 9 7.07 11.50 9.28
C GLY A 9 5.60 11.82 9.27
N ASN A 10 5.24 12.95 8.68
CA ASN A 10 3.87 13.38 8.62
C ASN A 10 3.32 13.39 7.23
N GLN A 11 4.03 12.85 6.28
CA GLN A 11 3.61 12.88 4.90
C GLN A 11 3.17 11.50 4.47
N TYR A 12 2.06 11.45 3.75
CA TYR A 12 1.45 10.21 3.33
C TYR A 12 1.11 10.29 1.86
N LEU A 13 1.41 9.22 1.14
CA LEU A 13 1.02 9.09 -0.26
C LEU A 13 -0.38 8.51 -0.28
N THR A 14 -1.29 9.17 -0.98
CA THR A 14 -2.66 8.67 -1.08
C THR A 14 -2.87 7.97 -2.42
N PHE A 15 -3.67 6.94 -2.38
CA PHE A 15 -3.99 6.17 -3.57
C PHE A 15 -5.41 5.65 -3.43
N ASN A 16 -5.94 5.17 -4.53
CA ASN A 16 -7.33 4.76 -4.58
C ASN A 16 -7.46 3.27 -4.83
N LEU A 17 -8.38 2.65 -4.11
CA LEU A 17 -8.78 1.28 -4.36
C LEU A 17 -10.30 1.25 -4.27
N ASP A 18 -10.94 0.87 -5.39
CA ASP A 18 -12.39 0.67 -5.40
C ASP A 18 -13.13 1.92 -4.93
N GLY A 19 -12.63 3.09 -5.32
CA GLY A 19 -13.28 4.35 -4.98
C GLY A 19 -12.96 4.88 -3.61
N GLU A 20 -12.17 4.18 -2.80
CA GLU A 20 -11.85 4.62 -1.46
C GLU A 20 -10.41 5.09 -1.37
N MET A 21 -10.18 6.08 -0.53
CA MET A 21 -8.85 6.65 -0.38
C MET A 21 -8.06 5.91 0.69
N PHE A 22 -6.87 5.47 0.32
CA PHE A 22 -5.94 4.83 1.23
C PHE A 22 -4.67 5.67 1.26
N ALA A 23 -3.87 5.49 2.29
CA ALA A 23 -2.63 6.25 2.42
C ALA A 23 -1.58 5.40 3.08
N LEU A 24 -0.32 5.72 2.78
CA LEU A 24 0.78 5.06 3.45
C LEU A 24 1.92 6.05 3.63
N PRO A 25 2.80 5.83 4.62
CA PRO A 25 3.86 6.80 4.88
C PRO A 25 4.80 6.95 3.70
N VAL A 26 5.09 8.18 3.35
CA VAL A 26 5.97 8.46 2.21
C VAL A 26 7.35 7.83 2.43
N GLY A 27 7.78 7.72 3.68
CA GLY A 27 9.09 7.14 3.95
C GLY A 27 9.25 5.70 3.52
N GLN A 28 8.15 4.99 3.30
CA GLN A 28 8.22 3.61 2.83
C GLN A 28 8.09 3.48 1.32
N VAL A 29 7.88 4.59 0.61
CA VAL A 29 7.73 4.57 -0.84
C VAL A 29 9.09 4.75 -1.50
N ARG A 30 9.45 3.81 -2.37
CA ARG A 30 10.68 3.95 -3.14
C ARG A 30 10.44 4.65 -4.45
N GLU A 31 9.41 4.26 -5.16
CA GLU A 31 9.08 4.91 -6.41
C GLU A 31 7.72 4.42 -6.87
N ILE A 32 7.17 5.09 -7.85
CA ILE A 32 5.87 4.77 -8.41
C ILE A 32 6.07 4.50 -9.89
N LEU A 33 5.54 3.36 -10.35
CA LEU A 33 5.69 2.94 -11.73
C LEU A 33 4.33 2.86 -12.39
N GLU A 34 4.30 3.09 -13.70
CA GLU A 34 3.11 2.79 -14.46
C GLU A 34 2.94 1.28 -14.54
N PHE A 35 1.72 0.86 -14.82
CA PHE A 35 1.45 -0.55 -14.97
C PHE A 35 2.32 -1.11 -16.09
N THR A 36 2.92 -2.26 -15.85
CA THR A 36 3.77 -2.90 -16.85
C THR A 36 3.51 -4.40 -16.80
N HIS A 37 3.97 -5.06 -17.83
CA HIS A 37 3.82 -6.52 -17.89
C HIS A 37 4.58 -7.21 -16.76
N MET A 38 3.99 -8.24 -16.23
CA MET A 38 4.58 -8.99 -15.13
C MET A 38 4.67 -10.44 -15.47
N THR A 39 5.69 -11.09 -14.93
CA THR A 39 5.85 -12.52 -15.10
C THR A 39 5.13 -13.23 -13.98
N ARG A 40 4.18 -14.09 -14.33
CA ARG A 40 3.41 -14.81 -13.32
C ARG A 40 4.21 -15.97 -12.78
N ILE A 41 4.09 -16.18 -11.48
CA ILE A 41 4.75 -17.31 -10.83
C ILE A 41 3.64 -18.32 -10.49
N PRO A 42 3.75 -19.56 -10.95
CA PRO A 42 2.70 -20.55 -10.67
C PRO A 42 2.62 -20.87 -9.18
N GLN A 43 1.43 -21.21 -8.76
CA GLN A 43 1.18 -21.73 -7.40
C GLN A 43 1.48 -20.70 -6.32
N THR A 44 1.29 -19.42 -6.62
CA THR A 44 1.35 -18.38 -5.61
C THR A 44 -0.09 -18.00 -5.25
N PRO A 45 -0.27 -17.30 -4.12
CA PRO A 45 -1.62 -16.82 -3.79
C PRO A 45 -2.18 -15.94 -4.89
N ASP A 46 -3.50 -15.86 -4.98
CA ASP A 46 -4.11 -15.13 -6.07
C ASP A 46 -3.86 -13.63 -5.98
N TYR A 47 -3.49 -13.09 -4.83
CA TYR A 47 -3.14 -11.67 -4.79
C TYR A 47 -1.74 -11.40 -5.33
N MET A 48 -0.93 -12.44 -5.56
CA MET A 48 0.37 -12.26 -6.19
C MET A 48 0.15 -12.13 -7.68
N ARG A 49 0.29 -10.90 -8.19
CA ARG A 49 0.03 -10.64 -9.59
C ARG A 49 1.17 -11.13 -10.47
N GLY A 50 2.38 -11.13 -9.96
CA GLY A 50 3.55 -11.55 -10.70
C GLY A 50 4.78 -10.87 -10.15
N VAL A 51 5.86 -10.93 -10.92
CA VAL A 51 7.09 -10.25 -10.53
C VAL A 51 7.55 -9.37 -11.67
N ILE A 52 8.25 -8.30 -11.32
CA ILE A 52 8.84 -7.41 -12.32
C ILE A 52 10.34 -7.32 -12.04
N ASN A 53 11.06 -6.93 -13.06
CA ASN A 53 12.49 -6.69 -12.95
C ASN A 53 12.69 -5.20 -12.73
N LEU A 54 13.23 -4.82 -11.59
CA LEU A 54 13.46 -3.43 -11.27
C LEU A 54 14.95 -3.26 -11.03
N ARG A 55 15.64 -2.74 -12.02
CA ARG A 55 17.08 -2.52 -11.93
C ARG A 55 17.79 -3.77 -11.44
N ASP A 56 17.53 -4.87 -12.14
CA ASP A 56 18.15 -6.19 -11.88
C ASP A 56 17.71 -6.82 -10.57
N LYS A 57 16.67 -6.32 -9.94
CA LYS A 57 16.09 -6.98 -8.79
C LYS A 57 14.72 -7.51 -9.15
N VAL A 58 14.41 -8.68 -8.64
CA VAL A 58 13.10 -9.28 -8.85
C VAL A 58 12.19 -8.80 -7.74
N VAL A 59 11.12 -8.11 -8.10
CA VAL A 59 10.21 -7.51 -7.12
C VAL A 59 8.84 -8.12 -7.31
N PRO A 60 8.29 -8.75 -6.27
CA PRO A 60 6.92 -9.28 -6.37
C PRO A 60 5.92 -8.15 -6.34
N VAL A 61 4.84 -8.31 -7.10
CA VAL A 61 3.79 -7.31 -7.18
C VAL A 61 2.50 -7.92 -6.63
N ILE A 62 1.94 -7.26 -5.63
CA ILE A 62 0.73 -7.71 -4.97
C ILE A 62 -0.43 -6.87 -5.44
N ASP A 63 -1.49 -7.54 -5.88
CA ASP A 63 -2.72 -6.86 -6.28
C ASP A 63 -3.47 -6.48 -5.02
N MET A 64 -3.49 -5.20 -4.71
CA MET A 64 -4.08 -4.74 -3.46
C MET A 64 -5.58 -4.97 -3.41
N ARG A 65 -6.26 -4.92 -4.55
CA ARG A 65 -7.67 -5.24 -4.56
C ARG A 65 -7.90 -6.67 -4.10
N THR A 66 -7.17 -7.60 -4.67
CA THR A 66 -7.32 -9.01 -4.31
C THR A 66 -6.90 -9.24 -2.87
N LYS A 67 -5.82 -8.60 -2.45
CA LYS A 67 -5.33 -8.77 -1.07
C LYS A 67 -6.39 -8.35 -0.07
N PHE A 68 -7.18 -7.32 -0.39
CA PHE A 68 -8.19 -6.81 0.52
C PHE A 68 -9.57 -7.39 0.25
N GLY A 69 -9.67 -8.38 -0.63
CA GLY A 69 -10.96 -9.02 -0.89
C GLY A 69 -11.89 -8.22 -1.77
N LEU A 70 -11.36 -7.29 -2.53
CA LEU A 70 -12.16 -6.49 -3.45
C LEU A 70 -12.21 -7.15 -4.81
N PRO A 71 -13.22 -6.84 -5.63
CA PRO A 71 -13.31 -7.46 -6.95
C PRO A 71 -12.16 -7.05 -7.85
N SER A 72 -11.71 -7.99 -8.67
CA SER A 72 -10.71 -7.68 -9.67
C SER A 72 -11.30 -6.85 -10.78
N VAL A 73 -10.48 -5.94 -11.32
CA VAL A 73 -10.90 -5.14 -12.47
C VAL A 73 -9.71 -5.10 -13.43
N ALA A 74 -10.01 -4.78 -14.67
CA ALA A 74 -8.97 -4.62 -15.66
C ALA A 74 -8.17 -3.34 -15.36
N GLU A 75 -6.90 -3.35 -15.72
CA GLU A 75 -6.08 -2.17 -15.51
C GLU A 75 -6.53 -1.05 -16.44
N THR A 76 -6.33 0.18 -15.99
CA THR A 76 -6.63 1.36 -16.77
C THR A 76 -5.35 2.17 -16.93
N VAL A 77 -5.45 3.33 -17.57
CA VAL A 77 -4.28 4.19 -17.71
C VAL A 77 -3.82 4.72 -16.36
N ASP A 78 -4.68 4.70 -15.35
CA ASP A 78 -4.31 5.20 -14.03
C ASP A 78 -3.72 4.14 -13.13
N THR A 79 -3.77 2.89 -13.51
CA THR A 79 -3.26 1.80 -12.67
C THR A 79 -1.76 1.96 -12.50
N CYS A 80 -1.32 1.89 -11.25
CA CYS A 80 0.08 2.13 -10.89
C CYS A 80 0.59 1.05 -9.97
N ILE A 81 1.91 0.94 -9.92
CA ILE A 81 2.59 0.06 -8.97
C ILE A 81 3.41 0.95 -8.05
N ILE A 82 3.11 0.90 -6.76
CA ILE A 82 3.86 1.64 -5.76
C ILE A 82 4.90 0.70 -5.20
N ILE A 83 6.17 1.01 -5.42
CA ILE A 83 7.26 0.19 -4.89
C ILE A 83 7.52 0.65 -3.47
N VAL A 84 7.32 -0.26 -2.52
CA VAL A 84 7.51 0.06 -1.10
C VAL A 84 8.55 -0.88 -0.52
N HIS A 85 9.19 -0.44 0.55
CA HIS A 85 10.04 -1.34 1.31
C HIS A 85 9.40 -1.56 2.66
N VAL A 86 9.35 -2.81 3.05
CA VAL A 86 8.65 -3.22 4.27
C VAL A 86 9.56 -4.13 5.05
N GLN A 87 9.25 -4.29 6.33
CA GLN A 87 10.00 -5.19 7.18
C GLN A 87 9.26 -6.52 7.27
N ILE A 88 9.88 -7.58 6.79
CA ILE A 88 9.34 -8.92 6.87
C ILE A 88 10.39 -9.77 7.54
N GLU A 89 10.06 -10.28 8.73
CA GLU A 89 10.98 -11.15 9.48
C GLU A 89 12.35 -10.51 9.64
N ASN A 90 12.34 -9.24 10.04
CA ASN A 90 13.56 -8.46 10.33
C ASN A 90 14.40 -8.16 9.11
N GLU A 91 13.85 -8.34 7.93
CA GLU A 91 14.57 -7.98 6.70
C GLU A 91 13.78 -6.96 5.94
N THR A 92 14.47 -6.02 5.33
CA THR A 92 13.83 -5.03 4.47
C THR A 92 13.60 -5.67 3.10
N THR A 93 12.36 -5.68 2.67
CA THR A 93 11.96 -6.33 1.44
C THR A 93 11.23 -5.33 0.56
N MET A 94 11.52 -5.36 -0.74
CA MET A 94 10.80 -4.49 -1.67
C MET A 94 9.63 -5.25 -2.26
N ILE A 95 8.49 -4.59 -2.31
CA ILE A 95 7.26 -5.16 -2.82
C ILE A 95 6.57 -4.09 -3.65
N GLY A 96 5.96 -4.50 -4.76
CA GLY A 96 5.15 -3.60 -5.55
C GLY A 96 3.68 -3.75 -5.16
N ALA A 97 3.04 -2.64 -4.88
CA ALA A 97 1.61 -2.63 -4.56
C ALA A 97 0.85 -2.11 -5.77
N LEU A 98 0.05 -2.97 -6.38
CA LEU A 98 -0.73 -2.59 -7.56
C LEU A 98 -2.01 -1.94 -7.08
N VAL A 99 -2.23 -0.69 -7.46
CA VAL A 99 -3.36 0.10 -7.00
C VAL A 99 -4.09 0.71 -8.19
N ASP A 100 -5.32 1.16 -7.94
CA ASP A 100 -6.15 1.71 -9.03
C ASP A 100 -5.58 3.03 -9.55
N SER A 101 -5.11 3.88 -8.65
CA SER A 101 -4.51 5.15 -9.06
C SER A 101 -3.80 5.74 -7.86
N VAL A 102 -2.80 6.57 -8.14
CA VAL A 102 -2.11 7.32 -7.11
C VAL A 102 -2.59 8.76 -7.21
N GLN A 103 -2.81 9.40 -6.06
CA GLN A 103 -3.38 10.73 -6.07
C GLN A 103 -2.39 11.80 -5.66
N GLU A 104 -2.07 11.92 -4.38
CA GLU A 104 -1.24 13.03 -3.96
C GLU A 104 -0.59 12.70 -2.64
N VAL A 105 0.34 13.55 -2.23
CA VAL A 105 0.97 13.45 -0.92
C VAL A 105 0.27 14.43 0.00
N LEU A 106 -0.17 13.94 1.15
CA LEU A 106 -0.84 14.78 2.14
C LEU A 106 0.01 14.86 3.39
N GLU A 107 -0.08 15.99 4.05
CA GLU A 107 0.56 16.15 5.34
C GLU A 107 -0.51 16.02 6.40
N LEU A 108 -0.36 15.06 7.30
CA LEU A 108 -1.34 14.81 8.35
C LEU A 108 -0.61 14.79 9.69
N SER A 109 -1.10 15.58 10.63
CA SER A 109 -0.52 15.55 11.96
C SER A 109 -1.09 14.37 12.75
N PRO A 110 -0.39 13.94 13.80
CA PRO A 110 -0.91 12.82 14.58
C PRO A 110 -2.31 13.08 15.17
N GLU A 111 -2.63 14.34 15.45
CA GLU A 111 -3.96 14.63 15.99
C GLU A 111 -5.07 14.39 14.98
N GLN A 112 -4.73 14.38 13.71
CA GLN A 112 -5.74 14.16 12.67
C GLN A 112 -6.00 12.68 12.44
N ILE A 113 -5.24 11.81 13.04
CA ILE A 113 -5.34 10.37 12.81
C ILE A 113 -6.05 9.73 13.98
N GLU A 114 -7.16 9.07 13.70
CA GLU A 114 -7.96 8.42 14.72
C GLU A 114 -7.86 6.92 14.56
N ALA A 115 -8.09 6.21 15.65
CA ALA A 115 -8.09 4.76 15.60
C ALA A 115 -9.22 4.27 14.71
N PRO A 116 -9.03 3.15 14.00
CA PRO A 116 -10.11 2.63 13.18
C PRO A 116 -11.24 2.11 14.05
N PRO A 117 -12.48 2.24 13.59
CA PRO A 117 -13.58 1.75 14.39
C PRO A 117 -13.63 0.23 14.37
N ARG A 118 -14.23 -0.31 15.41
CA ARG A 118 -14.41 -1.73 15.46
C ARG A 118 -15.68 -2.06 14.75
N MET A 119 -15.59 -2.56 13.56
CA MET A 119 -16.75 -2.93 12.80
C MET A 119 -16.43 -4.24 12.15
N GLY A 120 -17.40 -4.95 11.73
CA GLY A 120 -17.16 -6.19 11.04
C GLY A 120 -16.70 -5.96 9.61
N ALA A 121 -15.67 -5.19 9.42
CA ALA A 121 -15.20 -4.88 8.09
C ALA A 121 -14.42 -6.03 7.51
N ARG A 122 -14.43 -6.12 6.17
CA ARG A 122 -13.66 -7.16 5.54
C ARG A 122 -12.18 -6.92 5.71
N LEU A 123 -11.77 -5.67 5.66
CA LEU A 123 -10.37 -5.32 5.86
C LEU A 123 -10.06 -5.50 7.32
N LYS A 124 -9.03 -6.25 7.62
CA LYS A 124 -8.65 -6.48 9.00
C LYS A 124 -8.18 -5.18 9.61
N THR A 125 -8.67 -4.88 10.81
CA THR A 125 -8.28 -3.64 11.46
C THR A 125 -6.81 -3.62 11.79
N GLU A 126 -6.15 -4.77 11.91
CA GLU A 126 -4.72 -4.75 12.17
C GLU A 126 -3.94 -4.19 11.00
N PHE A 127 -4.51 -4.18 9.79
CA PHE A 127 -3.83 -3.59 8.63
C PHE A 127 -3.93 -2.07 8.63
N LEU A 128 -4.76 -1.49 9.48
CA LEU A 128 -4.96 -0.05 9.49
C LEU A 128 -4.21 0.57 10.66
N HIS A 129 -3.38 1.55 10.35
CA HIS A 129 -2.76 2.35 11.38
C HIS A 129 -3.77 3.33 11.96
N GLY A 130 -4.66 3.84 11.14
CA GLY A 130 -5.67 4.77 11.58
C GLY A 130 -6.44 5.31 10.41
N MET A 131 -7.28 6.28 10.68
CA MET A 131 -8.07 6.95 9.66
C MET A 131 -7.95 8.45 9.87
N ALA A 132 -7.91 9.19 8.78
CA ALA A 132 -7.83 10.64 8.85
C ALA A 132 -8.93 11.23 7.96
N LYS A 133 -9.58 12.27 8.45
CA LYS A 133 -10.59 12.92 7.65
C LYS A 133 -9.91 13.89 6.69
N VAL A 134 -10.22 13.74 5.42
CA VAL A 134 -9.66 14.58 4.37
C VAL A 134 -10.84 15.13 3.59
N GLU A 135 -11.13 16.40 3.80
CA GLU A 135 -12.29 17.04 3.23
C GLU A 135 -13.55 16.29 3.66
N GLU A 136 -14.27 15.69 2.74
CA GLU A 136 -15.49 15.00 3.08
C GLU A 136 -15.32 13.51 3.17
N HIS A 137 -14.08 13.03 3.05
CA HIS A 137 -13.82 11.59 3.01
C HIS A 137 -12.84 11.21 4.09
N PHE A 138 -12.69 9.92 4.30
CA PHE A 138 -11.67 9.41 5.20
C PHE A 138 -10.59 8.74 4.39
N ALA A 139 -9.35 8.98 4.77
CA ALA A 139 -8.22 8.24 4.22
C ALA A 139 -7.88 7.14 5.20
N MET A 140 -7.81 5.91 4.71
CA MET A 140 -7.46 4.77 5.55
C MET A 140 -5.95 4.61 5.49
N ILE A 141 -5.28 4.84 6.61
CA ILE A 141 -3.82 4.81 6.66
C ILE A 141 -3.38 3.40 6.96
N LEU A 142 -2.63 2.80 6.05
CA LEU A 142 -2.25 1.42 6.16
C LEU A 142 -0.97 1.26 6.96
N ASP A 143 -0.91 0.18 7.73
CA ASP A 143 0.34 -0.28 8.31
C ASP A 143 0.91 -1.27 7.32
N ILE A 144 1.75 -0.78 6.43
CA ILE A 144 2.24 -1.57 5.33
C ILE A 144 3.02 -2.79 5.79
N ASP A 145 3.76 -2.67 6.88
CA ASP A 145 4.49 -3.81 7.38
C ASP A 145 3.54 -4.94 7.77
N LYS A 146 2.41 -4.59 8.38
CA LYS A 146 1.45 -5.62 8.77
C LYS A 146 0.69 -6.17 7.58
N VAL A 147 0.42 -5.33 6.59
CA VAL A 147 -0.29 -5.80 5.41
C VAL A 147 0.49 -6.92 4.74
N PHE A 148 1.82 -6.76 4.66
CA PHE A 148 2.64 -7.70 3.90
C PHE A 148 3.42 -8.68 4.75
N SER A 149 3.26 -8.66 6.06
CA SER A 149 4.02 -9.55 6.91
C SER A 149 3.28 -10.85 7.23
N SER A 150 2.18 -11.10 6.55
CA SER A 150 1.40 -12.30 6.88
C SER A 150 2.14 -13.54 6.41
N ASP A 151 1.75 -14.67 6.99
CA ASP A 151 2.39 -15.92 6.64
C ASP A 151 2.19 -16.26 5.18
N GLU A 152 1.19 -15.69 4.55
CA GLU A 152 0.93 -15.99 3.16
C GLU A 152 2.05 -15.55 2.25
N LEU A 153 2.86 -14.59 2.67
CA LEU A 153 3.96 -14.12 1.85
C LEU A 153 5.27 -14.81 2.18
N ALA A 154 5.29 -15.54 3.23
CA ALA A 154 6.54 -16.19 3.64
C ALA A 154 6.87 -17.42 2.81
#